data_bf507e4925baed345140741dbe13cfc6
#
_entry.id   bf507e4925baed345140741dbe13cfc6
#
_cell.length_a   1.000
_cell.length_b   1.000
_cell.length_c   1.000
_cell.angle_alpha   90.00
_cell.angle_beta   90.00
_cell.angle_gamma   90.00
#
_symmetry.space_group_name_H-M   'P 1'
#
loop_
_entity.id
_entity.type
_entity.pdbx_description
1 polymer ?
#
loop_
_entity_poly.entity_id
_entity_poly.type
_entity_poly.pdbx_seq_one_letter_code
_entity_poly.pdbx_strand_id
1 'polypeptide(L)'
;MDVYISGKISGKTQQEAEADFGKYAEIIQAAGHTPVNPMKNGLPFDAPWEDHMERDLEMLRASDAICLLPDWVESYGAKIELHQALEIRMPVLNDSNLRLYLEQANHQGVQQEDSRSKILRNIERSYKMQQRTIKDPSQKHNL
;
A
#
# COMPACT_ATOMS: atom_id res chain seq x y z
N MET A 1 9.17 -3.48 8.74
CA MET A 1 8.63 -3.64 7.39
C MET A 1 8.24 -2.29 6.80
N ASP A 2 8.07 -2.23 5.49
CA ASP A 2 7.67 -1.02 4.79
C ASP A 2 6.16 -0.98 4.62
N VAL A 3 5.53 0.10 5.06
CA VAL A 3 4.08 0.28 5.03
C VAL A 3 3.73 1.46 4.13
N TYR A 4 3.07 1.18 3.00
CA TYR A 4 2.61 2.20 2.07
C TYR A 4 1.34 2.86 2.60
N ILE A 5 1.30 4.20 2.55
CA ILE A 5 0.16 4.98 3.05
C ILE A 5 -0.70 5.41 1.86
N SER A 6 -2.00 5.10 1.92
CA SER A 6 -2.94 5.38 0.83
C SER A 6 -4.15 6.16 1.36
N GLY A 7 -4.49 7.25 0.69
CA GLY A 7 -5.61 8.10 1.09
C GLY A 7 -5.88 9.21 0.07
N LYS A 8 -6.79 10.09 0.42
CA LYS A 8 -7.21 11.17 -0.45
C LYS A 8 -6.18 12.29 -0.50
N ILE A 9 -5.78 12.68 -1.71
CA ILE A 9 -4.90 13.82 -1.97
C ILE A 9 -5.62 14.85 -2.83
N SER A 10 -6.33 14.42 -3.88
CA SER A 10 -7.05 15.30 -4.79
C SER A 10 -8.09 16.12 -4.04
N GLY A 11 -8.13 17.43 -4.31
CA GLY A 11 -9.04 18.36 -3.64
C GLY A 11 -8.53 18.91 -2.32
N LYS A 12 -7.37 18.47 -1.85
CA LYS A 12 -6.70 19.00 -0.67
C LYS A 12 -5.55 19.92 -1.07
N THR A 13 -5.20 20.88 -0.22
CA THR A 13 -3.95 21.61 -0.38
C THR A 13 -2.78 20.68 -0.08
N GLN A 14 -1.61 21.03 -0.57
CA GLN A 14 -0.39 20.27 -0.27
C GLN A 14 -0.18 20.15 1.24
N GLN A 15 -0.37 21.24 1.96
CA GLN A 15 -0.20 21.27 3.41
C GLN A 15 -1.18 20.34 4.13
N GLU A 16 -2.44 20.33 3.73
CA GLU A 16 -3.45 19.43 4.30
C GLU A 16 -3.09 17.97 4.05
N ALA A 17 -2.72 17.63 2.83
CA ALA A 17 -2.35 16.26 2.48
C ALA A 17 -1.08 15.82 3.24
N GLU A 18 -0.07 16.68 3.32
CA GLU A 18 1.16 16.39 4.07
C GLU A 18 0.87 16.14 5.56
N ALA A 19 -0.04 16.90 6.15
CA ALA A 19 -0.43 16.72 7.55
C ALA A 19 -1.15 15.38 7.76
N ASP A 20 -2.09 15.03 6.88
CA ASP A 20 -2.85 13.79 6.99
C ASP A 20 -1.95 12.56 6.84
N PHE A 21 -1.12 12.53 5.81
CA PHE A 21 -0.19 11.42 5.58
C PHE A 21 0.92 11.37 6.62
N GLY A 22 1.39 12.52 7.06
CA GLY A 22 2.43 12.64 8.09
C GLY A 22 2.02 12.05 9.42
N LYS A 23 0.76 12.19 9.81
CA LYS A 23 0.22 11.60 11.04
C LYS A 23 0.40 10.07 11.05
N TYR A 24 0.06 9.41 9.96
CA TYR A 24 0.19 7.96 9.86
C TYR A 24 1.64 7.52 9.70
N ALA A 25 2.44 8.32 8.99
CA ALA A 25 3.88 8.08 8.90
C ALA A 25 4.54 8.08 10.28
N GLU A 26 4.16 9.01 11.16
CA GLU A 26 4.68 9.07 12.53
C GLU A 26 4.28 7.84 13.35
N ILE A 27 3.02 7.38 13.22
CA ILE A 27 2.55 6.18 13.92
C ILE A 27 3.36 4.95 13.49
N ILE A 28 3.58 4.79 12.19
CA ILE A 28 4.34 3.67 11.62
C ILE A 28 5.79 3.73 12.09
N GLN A 29 6.41 4.89 12.04
CA GLN A 29 7.80 5.08 12.44
C GLN A 29 7.99 4.86 13.95
N ALA A 30 7.07 5.36 14.77
CA ALA A 30 7.11 5.17 16.22
C ALA A 30 7.00 3.70 16.62
N ALA A 31 6.34 2.88 15.80
CA ALA A 31 6.23 1.44 16.00
C ALA A 31 7.46 0.66 15.49
N GLY A 32 8.49 1.33 15.01
CA GLY A 32 9.73 0.71 14.53
C GLY A 32 9.70 0.24 13.08
N HIS A 33 8.72 0.70 12.29
CA HIS A 33 8.58 0.34 10.88
C HIS A 33 8.84 1.54 9.97
N THR A 34 8.92 1.31 8.66
CA THR A 34 9.24 2.34 7.69
C THR A 34 7.99 2.80 6.95
N PRO A 35 7.57 4.06 7.11
CA PRO A 35 6.46 4.59 6.32
C PRO A 35 6.91 4.84 4.89
N VAL A 36 6.07 4.43 3.93
CA VAL A 36 6.24 4.74 2.51
C VAL A 36 5.16 5.75 2.16
N ASN A 37 5.56 7.02 2.13
CA ASN A 37 4.65 8.16 2.05
C ASN A 37 4.62 8.71 0.62
N PRO A 38 3.47 8.61 -0.10
CA PRO A 38 3.38 9.11 -1.47
C PRO A 38 3.55 10.62 -1.58
N MET A 39 3.36 11.37 -0.49
CA MET A 39 3.67 12.80 -0.47
C MET A 39 5.17 13.07 -0.62
N LYS A 40 5.99 12.04 -0.48
CA LYS A 40 7.45 12.08 -0.66
C LYS A 40 7.90 11.18 -1.81
N ASN A 41 7.12 11.14 -2.88
CA ASN A 41 7.43 10.28 -4.03
C ASN A 41 8.47 10.85 -4.99
N GLY A 42 9.00 12.04 -4.71
CA GLY A 42 10.02 12.69 -5.53
C GLY A 42 9.49 13.54 -6.67
N LEU A 43 8.17 13.56 -6.89
CA LEU A 43 7.53 14.39 -7.91
C LEU A 43 7.01 15.69 -7.31
N PRO A 44 6.94 16.79 -8.10
CA PRO A 44 6.25 18.01 -7.67
C PRO A 44 4.78 17.69 -7.34
N PHE A 45 4.22 18.39 -6.36
CA PHE A 45 2.82 18.17 -5.96
C PHE A 45 1.85 18.39 -7.13
N ASP A 46 2.15 19.33 -8.02
CA ASP A 46 1.33 19.66 -9.18
C ASP A 46 1.67 18.86 -10.44
N ALA A 47 2.50 17.83 -10.33
CA ALA A 47 2.77 16.92 -11.44
C ALA A 47 1.46 16.24 -11.89
N PRO A 48 1.36 15.78 -13.15
CA PRO A 48 0.16 15.10 -13.64
C PRO A 48 -0.22 13.92 -12.76
N TRP A 49 -1.53 13.73 -12.58
CA TRP A 49 -2.06 12.65 -11.75
C TRP A 49 -1.54 11.27 -12.18
N GLU A 50 -1.45 11.04 -13.48
CA GLU A 50 -0.96 9.77 -14.04
C GLU A 50 0.49 9.49 -13.64
N ASP A 51 1.33 10.53 -13.57
CA ASP A 51 2.71 10.39 -13.17
C ASP A 51 2.81 10.02 -11.69
N HIS A 52 2.01 10.66 -10.84
CA HIS A 52 1.92 10.30 -9.44
C HIS A 52 1.47 8.85 -9.26
N MET A 53 0.43 8.42 -9.97
CA MET A 53 -0.10 7.06 -9.86
C MET A 53 0.91 6.01 -10.29
N GLU A 54 1.63 6.24 -11.38
CA GLU A 54 2.68 5.33 -11.84
C GLU A 54 3.76 5.16 -10.77
N ARG A 55 4.24 6.27 -10.22
CA ARG A 55 5.26 6.26 -9.18
C ARG A 55 4.77 5.62 -7.90
N ASP A 56 3.57 5.98 -7.48
CA ASP A 56 2.97 5.48 -6.24
C ASP A 56 2.72 3.97 -6.30
N LEU A 57 2.28 3.44 -7.44
CA LEU A 57 2.10 2.00 -7.62
C LEU A 57 3.43 1.24 -7.56
N GLU A 58 4.52 1.83 -8.07
CA GLU A 58 5.86 1.24 -7.91
C GLU A 58 6.24 1.16 -6.44
N MET A 59 6.02 2.24 -5.69
CA MET A 59 6.31 2.31 -4.26
C MET A 59 5.46 1.31 -3.47
N LEU A 60 4.19 1.19 -3.83
CA LEU A 60 3.28 0.21 -3.22
C LEU A 60 3.77 -1.22 -3.43
N ARG A 61 4.10 -1.59 -4.67
CA ARG A 61 4.58 -2.94 -4.99
C ARG A 61 5.86 -3.31 -4.26
N ALA A 62 6.68 -2.32 -3.92
CA ALA A 62 7.92 -2.52 -3.16
C ALA A 62 7.69 -2.54 -1.64
N SER A 63 6.45 -2.40 -1.19
CA SER A 63 6.11 -2.35 0.24
C SER A 63 5.61 -3.70 0.75
N ASP A 64 5.45 -3.81 2.07
CA ASP A 64 5.02 -5.04 2.74
C ASP A 64 3.54 -5.02 3.11
N ALA A 65 2.97 -3.84 3.29
CA ALA A 65 1.57 -3.65 3.67
C ALA A 65 1.07 -2.31 3.14
N ILE A 66 -0.25 -2.18 3.03
CA ILE A 66 -0.91 -0.92 2.71
C ILE A 66 -1.69 -0.43 3.93
N CYS A 67 -1.56 0.85 4.26
CA CYS A 67 -2.32 1.50 5.32
C CYS A 67 -3.29 2.50 4.70
N LEU A 68 -4.58 2.25 4.87
CA LEU A 68 -5.65 3.11 4.33
C LEU A 68 -5.99 4.21 5.33
N LEU A 69 -5.93 5.46 4.89
CA LEU A 69 -6.43 6.60 5.65
C LEU A 69 -7.98 6.57 5.68
N PRO A 70 -8.63 7.20 6.68
CA PRO A 70 -10.08 7.12 6.80
C PRO A 70 -10.88 7.60 5.59
N ASP A 71 -10.32 8.51 4.78
CA ASP A 71 -10.99 9.09 3.62
C ASP A 71 -10.70 8.35 2.30
N TRP A 72 -10.10 7.16 2.35
CA TRP A 72 -9.70 6.43 1.15
C TRP A 72 -10.87 6.16 0.20
N VAL A 73 -12.08 5.97 0.71
CA VAL A 73 -13.27 5.70 -0.12
C VAL A 73 -13.63 6.86 -1.05
N GLU A 74 -13.18 8.06 -0.71
CA GLU A 74 -13.40 9.27 -1.51
C GLU A 74 -12.30 9.51 -2.54
N SER A 75 -11.31 8.61 -2.62
CA SER A 75 -10.15 8.77 -3.48
C SER A 75 -10.13 7.70 -4.57
N TYR A 76 -10.20 8.14 -5.82
CA TYR A 76 -10.05 7.22 -6.96
C TYR A 76 -8.68 6.56 -6.97
N GLY A 77 -7.62 7.33 -6.70
CA GLY A 77 -6.26 6.81 -6.63
C GLY A 77 -6.08 5.77 -5.52
N ALA A 78 -6.62 6.05 -4.32
CA ALA A 78 -6.53 5.09 -3.21
C ALA A 78 -7.27 3.79 -3.52
N LYS A 79 -8.39 3.85 -4.25
CA LYS A 79 -9.12 2.64 -4.68
C LYS A 79 -8.30 1.80 -5.64
N ILE A 80 -7.59 2.43 -6.57
CA ILE A 80 -6.68 1.73 -7.49
C ILE A 80 -5.54 1.07 -6.72
N GLU A 81 -4.97 1.79 -5.75
CA GLU A 81 -3.89 1.26 -4.91
C GLU A 81 -4.36 0.07 -4.07
N LEU A 82 -5.55 0.17 -3.47
CA LEU A 82 -6.13 -0.93 -2.72
C LEU A 82 -6.37 -2.15 -3.62
N HIS A 83 -6.92 -1.92 -4.82
CA HIS A 83 -7.14 -3.00 -5.78
C HIS A 83 -5.83 -3.74 -6.10
N GLN A 84 -4.76 -2.99 -6.36
CA GLN A 84 -3.44 -3.57 -6.61
C GLN A 84 -2.93 -4.35 -5.39
N ALA A 85 -3.10 -3.81 -4.19
CA ALA A 85 -2.70 -4.49 -2.96
C ALA A 85 -3.44 -5.81 -2.76
N LEU A 86 -4.75 -5.83 -3.03
CA LEU A 86 -5.56 -7.05 -2.94
C LEU A 86 -5.13 -8.09 -3.96
N GLU A 87 -4.82 -7.68 -5.19
CA GLU A 87 -4.35 -8.59 -6.23
C GLU A 87 -3.07 -9.33 -5.84
N ILE A 88 -2.15 -8.64 -5.18
CA ILE A 88 -0.89 -9.24 -4.74
C ILE A 88 -0.95 -9.79 -3.31
N ARG A 89 -2.14 -9.83 -2.70
CA ARG A 89 -2.39 -10.33 -1.35
C ARG A 89 -1.58 -9.63 -0.26
N MET A 90 -1.40 -8.33 -0.43
CA MET A 90 -0.74 -7.50 0.57
C MET A 90 -1.67 -7.31 1.77
N PRO A 91 -1.15 -7.36 3.01
CA PRO A 91 -1.95 -7.01 4.19
C PRO A 91 -2.51 -5.60 4.10
N VAL A 92 -3.80 -5.45 4.43
CA VAL A 92 -4.52 -4.17 4.40
C VAL A 92 -4.75 -3.70 5.83
N LEU A 93 -4.19 -2.54 6.15
CA LEU A 93 -4.24 -1.94 7.47
C LEU A 93 -5.10 -0.67 7.45
N ASN A 94 -5.72 -0.36 8.58
CA ASN A 94 -6.47 0.88 8.80
C ASN A 94 -6.36 1.28 10.28
N ASP A 95 -7.08 2.31 10.70
CA ASP A 95 -7.04 2.79 12.08
C ASP A 95 -7.30 1.70 13.12
N SER A 96 -8.19 0.74 12.80
CA SER A 96 -8.61 -0.25 13.79
C SER A 96 -7.61 -1.38 14.01
N ASN A 97 -6.74 -1.67 13.04
CA ASN A 97 -5.79 -2.80 13.16
C ASN A 97 -4.32 -2.42 13.03
N LEU A 98 -4.01 -1.17 12.67
CA LEU A 98 -2.64 -0.75 12.36
C LEU A 98 -1.65 -1.04 13.49
N ARG A 99 -1.95 -0.56 14.69
CA ARG A 99 -1.02 -0.65 15.85
C ARG A 99 -0.76 -2.09 16.25
N LEU A 100 -1.84 -2.88 16.34
CA LEU A 100 -1.73 -4.29 16.71
C LEU A 100 -0.92 -5.08 15.66
N TYR A 101 -1.20 -4.86 14.39
CA TYR A 101 -0.47 -5.53 13.32
C TYR A 101 1.02 -5.22 13.34
N LEU A 102 1.38 -3.94 13.52
CA LEU A 102 2.77 -3.51 13.58
C LEU A 102 3.50 -4.10 14.79
N GLU A 103 2.82 -4.16 15.94
CA GLU A 103 3.37 -4.77 17.15
C GLU A 103 3.62 -6.27 16.95
N GLN A 104 2.65 -6.99 16.39
CA GLN A 104 2.79 -8.42 16.12
C GLN A 104 3.92 -8.70 15.12
N ALA A 105 4.11 -7.86 14.11
CA ALA A 105 5.19 -8.01 13.16
C ALA A 105 6.56 -7.90 13.82
N ASN A 106 6.70 -7.03 14.84
CA ASN A 106 7.94 -6.91 15.61
C ASN A 106 8.24 -8.20 16.38
N HIS A 107 7.22 -8.83 16.96
CA HIS A 107 7.37 -10.06 17.73
C HIS A 107 7.67 -11.28 16.85
N GLN A 108 7.26 -11.26 15.58
CA GLN A 108 7.48 -12.36 14.64
C GLN A 108 8.87 -12.30 13.98
N GLY A 109 9.68 -11.27 14.29
CA GLY A 109 11.03 -11.15 13.75
C GLY A 109 11.04 -10.95 12.24
N VAL A 110 10.13 -10.17 11.69
CA VAL A 110 10.08 -9.87 10.26
C VAL A 110 11.39 -9.22 9.84
N GLN A 111 12.14 -9.88 8.94
CA GLN A 111 13.37 -9.35 8.38
C GLN A 111 13.04 -8.33 7.29
N GLN A 112 13.81 -7.24 7.24
CA GLN A 112 13.69 -6.29 6.17
C GLN A 112 14.26 -6.88 4.87
N GLU A 113 13.45 -6.86 3.83
CA GLU A 113 13.87 -7.21 2.48
C GLU A 113 14.15 -5.94 1.69
N ASP A 114 15.01 -6.02 0.66
CA ASP A 114 15.18 -4.90 -0.27
C ASP A 114 13.96 -4.79 -1.21
N SER A 115 13.84 -3.65 -1.90
CA SER A 115 12.70 -3.37 -2.78
C SER A 115 12.55 -4.39 -3.91
N ARG A 116 13.66 -4.87 -4.46
CA ARG A 116 13.65 -5.84 -5.55
C ARG A 116 13.08 -7.19 -5.08
N SER A 117 13.51 -7.66 -3.93
CA SER A 117 13.01 -8.91 -3.34
C SER A 117 11.54 -8.83 -3.02
N LYS A 118 11.06 -7.69 -2.52
CA LYS A 118 9.63 -7.46 -2.25
C LYS A 118 8.80 -7.50 -3.52
N ILE A 119 9.26 -6.86 -4.58
CA ILE A 119 8.56 -6.86 -5.88
C ILE A 119 8.46 -8.28 -6.42
N LEU A 120 9.56 -9.05 -6.37
CA LEU A 120 9.57 -10.44 -6.82
C LEU A 120 8.62 -11.30 -5.99
N ARG A 121 8.60 -11.13 -4.68
CA ARG A 121 7.67 -11.84 -3.79
C ARG A 121 6.21 -11.53 -4.14
N ASN A 122 5.91 -10.26 -4.41
CA ASN A 122 4.55 -9.83 -4.76
C ASN A 122 4.13 -10.36 -6.13
N ILE A 123 5.04 -10.40 -7.09
CA ILE A 123 4.80 -11.03 -8.40
C ILE A 123 4.52 -12.52 -8.23
N GLU A 124 5.28 -13.21 -7.41
CA GLU A 124 5.08 -14.64 -7.12
C GLU A 124 3.72 -14.90 -6.47
N ARG A 125 3.30 -14.06 -5.52
CA ARG A 125 1.98 -14.15 -4.91
C ARG A 125 0.87 -14.01 -5.95
N SER A 126 1.00 -13.03 -6.83
CA SER A 126 0.04 -12.79 -7.91
C SER A 126 -0.05 -13.99 -8.86
N TYR A 127 1.10 -14.55 -9.25
CA TYR A 127 1.18 -15.72 -10.10
C TYR A 127 0.49 -16.94 -9.48
N LYS A 128 0.77 -17.23 -8.22
CA LYS A 128 0.14 -18.34 -7.49
C LYS A 128 -1.37 -18.17 -7.42
N MET A 129 -1.84 -16.95 -7.23
CA MET A 129 -3.26 -16.63 -7.19
C MET A 129 -3.94 -16.90 -8.54
N GLN A 130 -3.31 -16.52 -9.65
CA GLN A 130 -3.80 -16.79 -11.00
C GLN A 130 -3.86 -18.30 -11.28
N GLN A 131 -2.88 -19.06 -10.84
CA GLN A 131 -2.85 -20.52 -11.01
C GLN A 131 -4.01 -21.19 -10.27
N ARG A 132 -4.36 -20.71 -9.08
CA ARG A 132 -5.52 -21.24 -8.34
C ARG A 132 -6.82 -20.99 -9.09
N THR A 133 -6.98 -19.81 -9.66
CA THR A 133 -8.17 -19.45 -10.45
C THR A 133 -8.32 -20.34 -11.69
N ILE A 134 -7.23 -20.63 -12.37
CA ILE A 134 -7.22 -21.49 -13.57
C ILE A 134 -7.57 -22.95 -13.21
N LYS A 135 -7.13 -23.42 -12.04
CA LYS A 135 -7.36 -24.81 -11.60
C LYS A 135 -8.72 -25.07 -11.01
N ASP A 136 -9.50 -24.04 -10.71
CA ASP A 136 -10.87 -24.20 -10.17
C ASP A 136 -11.89 -24.10 -11.30
N PRO A 137 -12.49 -25.25 -11.74
CA PRO A 137 -13.44 -25.25 -12.84
C PRO A 137 -14.71 -24.44 -12.55
N SER A 138 -15.07 -24.25 -11.29
CA SER A 138 -16.28 -23.51 -10.92
C SER A 138 -16.18 -22.03 -11.26
N GLN A 139 -14.99 -21.48 -11.31
CA GLN A 139 -14.77 -20.07 -11.63
C GLN A 139 -14.79 -19.77 -13.13
N LYS A 140 -14.61 -20.78 -13.96
CA LYS A 140 -14.68 -20.62 -15.43
C LYS A 140 -16.10 -20.36 -15.94
N HIS A 141 -17.10 -20.74 -15.17
CA HIS A 141 -18.52 -20.61 -15.56
C HIS A 141 -19.13 -19.26 -15.17
N ASN A 142 -18.40 -18.41 -14.47
CA ASN A 142 -18.84 -17.09 -14.01
C ASN A 142 -18.32 -15.94 -14.87
N LEU A 143 -17.77 -16.26 -16.01
CA LEU A 143 -17.27 -15.26 -16.97
C LEU A 143 -18.35 -14.89 -17.97
#